data_b9d3751a47a3940cf56fbeaaf5135dd7
#
_entry.id   b9d3751a47a3940cf56fbeaaf5135dd7
#
_cell.length_a   1.000
_cell.length_b   1.000
_cell.length_c   1.000
_cell.angle_alpha   90.00
_cell.angle_beta   90.00
_cell.angle_gamma   90.00
#
_symmetry.space_group_name_H-M   'P 1'
#
loop_
_entity.id
_entity.type
_entity.pdbx_description
1 polymer ?
#
loop_
_entity_poly.entity_id
_entity_poly.type
_entity_poly.pdbx_seq_one_letter_code
_entity_poly.pdbx_strand_id
1 'polypeptide(L)'
;MVDSTGTVHFRKRETRRVPVASLVKVMTAYVVLNEGRLTDTITITAADVKHATSNGATTAGLKKGERLTAKDLLYGLMLPSGADAANALARQYGPGKTAFVAKMNRAARSLGLADTRYTNPDGLPTPAAGGYSTAVDQVKLAQRALADPIFRTVVGTQVHKTAKTAVHRAHTWRNSNKLLGRSEDVLGVKTGYTNAAGYCLLFAGERAGRRVVGVLLHDGDERRFATAERLLDYAGEQIAGG
;
A
#
# COMPACT_ATOMS: atom_id res chain seq x y z
N MET A 1 -0.68 -14.80 -8.34
CA MET A 1 -0.59 -15.22 -6.95
C MET A 1 0.57 -16.19 -6.81
N VAL A 2 1.43 -15.96 -5.83
CA VAL A 2 2.71 -16.66 -5.65
C VAL A 2 2.93 -16.95 -4.16
N ASP A 3 3.49 -18.10 -3.82
CA ASP A 3 3.86 -18.41 -2.44
C ASP A 3 5.30 -17.99 -2.08
N SER A 4 5.71 -18.23 -0.84
CA SER A 4 7.03 -17.88 -0.33
C SER A 4 8.18 -18.70 -0.92
N THR A 5 7.90 -19.81 -1.62
CA THR A 5 8.90 -20.60 -2.35
C THR A 5 9.07 -20.13 -3.80
N GLY A 6 8.21 -19.22 -4.26
CA GLY A 6 8.17 -18.74 -5.63
C GLY A 6 7.23 -19.52 -6.55
N THR A 7 6.50 -20.50 -6.01
CA THR A 7 5.52 -21.26 -6.79
C THR A 7 4.34 -20.37 -7.18
N VAL A 8 3.98 -20.40 -8.46
CA VAL A 8 2.85 -19.64 -9.00
C VAL A 8 1.60 -20.50 -8.95
N HIS A 9 0.64 -20.15 -8.08
CA HIS A 9 -0.64 -20.86 -7.96
C HIS A 9 -1.72 -20.36 -8.91
N PHE A 10 -1.68 -19.09 -9.27
CA PHE A 10 -2.67 -18.50 -10.18
C PHE A 10 -2.11 -17.31 -10.94
N ARG A 11 -2.45 -17.22 -12.24
CA ARG A 11 -2.13 -16.06 -13.08
C ARG A 11 -3.21 -15.80 -14.12
N LYS A 12 -3.48 -14.52 -14.37
CA LYS A 12 -4.40 -14.07 -15.41
C LYS A 12 -3.99 -12.67 -15.86
N ARG A 13 -3.58 -12.51 -17.12
CA ARG A 13 -3.12 -11.23 -17.72
C ARG A 13 -2.09 -10.52 -16.81
N GLU A 14 -1.20 -11.27 -16.20
CA GLU A 14 -0.33 -10.86 -15.09
C GLU A 14 0.72 -9.84 -15.50
N THR A 15 1.02 -9.71 -16.79
CA THR A 15 1.98 -8.74 -17.35
C THR A 15 1.33 -7.50 -17.93
N ARG A 16 -0.02 -7.41 -17.92
CA ARG A 16 -0.73 -6.24 -18.45
C ARG A 16 -0.44 -5.01 -17.58
N ARG A 17 0.08 -3.94 -18.20
CA ARG A 17 0.27 -2.62 -17.57
C ARG A 17 -1.07 -1.93 -17.38
N VAL A 18 -1.40 -1.59 -16.14
CA VAL A 18 -2.65 -0.91 -15.77
C VAL A 18 -2.39 0.08 -14.64
N PRO A 19 -3.23 1.11 -14.46
CA PRO A 19 -3.25 1.92 -13.25
C PRO A 19 -3.56 1.02 -12.04
N VAL A 20 -2.88 1.27 -10.90
CA VAL A 20 -3.02 0.45 -9.70
C VAL A 20 -3.57 1.22 -8.49
N ALA A 21 -4.00 2.46 -8.71
CA ALA A 21 -4.55 3.32 -7.67
C ALA A 21 -3.66 3.35 -6.41
N SER A 22 -4.26 3.35 -5.23
CA SER A 22 -3.56 3.43 -3.95
C SER A 22 -2.64 2.24 -3.62
N LEU A 23 -2.51 1.21 -4.46
CA LEU A 23 -1.46 0.21 -4.29
C LEU A 23 -0.06 0.84 -4.43
N VAL A 24 0.06 1.98 -5.12
CA VAL A 24 1.27 2.83 -5.16
C VAL A 24 1.84 3.11 -3.76
N LYS A 25 0.97 3.25 -2.74
CA LYS A 25 1.37 3.53 -1.36
C LYS A 25 2.22 2.42 -0.72
N VAL A 26 2.19 1.21 -1.26
CA VAL A 26 3.12 0.14 -0.86
C VAL A 26 4.56 0.50 -1.20
N MET A 27 4.80 1.05 -2.41
CA MET A 27 6.13 1.56 -2.77
C MET A 27 6.51 2.79 -1.95
N THR A 28 5.56 3.66 -1.66
CA THR A 28 5.79 4.82 -0.78
C THR A 28 6.25 4.36 0.60
N ALA A 29 5.54 3.41 1.22
CA ALA A 29 5.93 2.83 2.50
C ALA A 29 7.29 2.14 2.42
N TYR A 30 7.55 1.36 1.37
CA TYR A 30 8.82 0.68 1.15
C TYR A 30 10.00 1.66 1.10
N VAL A 31 9.87 2.77 0.37
CA VAL A 31 10.92 3.82 0.31
C VAL A 31 11.13 4.45 1.68
N VAL A 32 10.06 4.79 2.41
CA VAL A 32 10.16 5.40 3.76
C VAL A 32 10.83 4.46 4.74
N LEU A 33 10.50 3.17 4.73
CA LEU A 33 11.11 2.15 5.59
C LEU A 33 12.61 2.01 5.32
N ASN A 34 13.02 2.06 4.05
CA ASN A 34 14.45 2.01 3.69
C ASN A 34 15.25 3.26 4.10
N GLU A 35 14.60 4.39 4.39
CA GLU A 35 15.27 5.55 5.01
C GLU A 35 15.64 5.29 6.49
N GLY A 36 14.96 4.35 7.16
CA GLY A 36 15.26 3.91 8.52
C GLY A 36 14.97 4.90 9.65
N ARG A 37 14.39 6.06 9.33
CA ARG A 37 14.19 7.19 10.26
C ARG A 37 12.74 7.31 10.73
N LEU A 38 12.21 6.25 11.31
CA LEU A 38 10.78 6.15 11.66
C LEU A 38 10.38 7.00 12.88
N THR A 39 11.34 7.45 13.68
CA THR A 39 11.15 8.37 14.79
C THR A 39 11.19 9.84 14.37
N ASP A 40 11.56 10.15 13.13
CA ASP A 40 11.52 11.52 12.61
C ASP A 40 10.13 12.11 12.83
N THR A 41 10.09 13.31 13.39
CA THR A 41 8.86 14.07 13.57
C THR A 41 8.60 14.94 12.34
N ILE A 42 7.47 14.74 11.70
CA ILE A 42 7.08 15.39 10.45
C ILE A 42 5.95 16.39 10.74
N THR A 43 6.18 17.65 10.42
CA THR A 43 5.14 18.69 10.50
C THR A 43 4.26 18.65 9.26
N ILE A 44 2.96 18.55 9.47
CA ILE A 44 1.97 18.54 8.39
C ILE A 44 1.78 19.95 7.85
N THR A 45 1.91 20.12 6.55
CA THR A 45 1.73 21.41 5.87
C THR A 45 0.32 21.57 5.30
N ALA A 46 -0.07 22.82 5.01
CA ALA A 46 -1.31 23.08 4.30
C ALA A 46 -1.35 22.41 2.91
N ALA A 47 -0.19 22.31 2.23
CA ALA A 47 -0.07 21.69 0.93
C ALA A 47 -0.32 20.17 0.99
N ASP A 48 0.13 19.49 2.06
CA ASP A 48 -0.11 18.05 2.25
C ASP A 48 -1.62 17.76 2.35
N VAL A 49 -2.34 18.57 3.14
CA VAL A 49 -3.79 18.45 3.36
C VAL A 49 -4.57 18.84 2.08
N LYS A 50 -4.24 19.98 1.48
CA LYS A 50 -4.92 20.52 0.29
C LYS A 50 -4.84 19.53 -0.88
N HIS A 51 -3.72 18.86 -1.06
CA HIS A 51 -3.57 17.88 -2.13
C HIS A 51 -4.63 16.78 -2.06
N ALA A 52 -4.87 16.20 -0.88
CA ALA A 52 -5.86 15.16 -0.70
C ALA A 52 -7.29 15.69 -0.92
N THR A 53 -7.64 16.82 -0.29
CA THR A 53 -9.00 17.38 -0.36
C THR A 53 -9.37 17.89 -1.75
N SER A 54 -8.44 18.55 -2.46
CA SER A 54 -8.70 19.09 -3.81
C SER A 54 -8.85 18.00 -4.88
N ASN A 55 -8.37 16.78 -4.62
CA ASN A 55 -8.49 15.66 -5.54
C ASN A 55 -9.55 14.63 -5.11
N GLY A 56 -10.36 14.92 -4.10
CA GLY A 56 -11.37 13.99 -3.57
C GLY A 56 -10.77 12.66 -3.09
N ALA A 57 -9.50 12.68 -2.64
CA ALA A 57 -8.79 11.50 -2.21
C ALA A 57 -9.14 11.11 -0.77
N THR A 58 -8.97 9.84 -0.44
CA THR A 58 -8.99 9.39 0.95
C THR A 58 -7.87 10.07 1.76
N THR A 59 -8.16 10.40 3.01
CA THR A 59 -7.25 11.14 3.88
C THR A 59 -7.09 10.43 5.22
N ALA A 60 -5.93 10.60 5.85
CA ALA A 60 -5.70 10.24 7.25
C ALA A 60 -6.31 11.28 8.21
N GLY A 61 -6.95 12.31 7.67
CA GLY A 61 -7.60 13.38 8.42
C GLY A 61 -6.61 14.30 9.12
N LEU A 62 -5.39 14.44 8.61
CA LEU A 62 -4.36 15.29 9.18
C LEU A 62 -4.72 16.79 9.06
N LYS A 63 -4.20 17.60 9.97
CA LYS A 63 -4.35 19.06 9.95
C LYS A 63 -3.00 19.76 9.86
N LYS A 64 -3.00 20.92 9.18
CA LYS A 64 -1.83 21.81 9.14
C LYS A 64 -1.33 22.09 10.57
N GLY A 65 -0.03 21.96 10.75
CA GLY A 65 0.66 22.24 12.02
C GLY A 65 0.78 21.03 12.95
N GLU A 66 0.06 19.95 12.72
CA GLU A 66 0.27 18.70 13.46
C GLU A 66 1.68 18.16 13.22
N ARG A 67 2.23 17.53 14.26
CA ARG A 67 3.55 16.91 14.22
C ARG A 67 3.40 15.45 14.63
N LEU A 68 3.64 14.54 13.70
CA LEU A 68 3.53 13.09 13.92
C LEU A 68 4.84 12.40 13.55
N THR A 69 5.08 11.24 14.14
CA THR A 69 6.23 10.42 13.75
C THR A 69 6.03 9.85 12.36
N ALA A 70 7.14 9.56 11.65
CA ALA A 70 7.06 8.86 10.38
C ALA A 70 6.37 7.50 10.52
N LYS A 71 6.55 6.81 11.67
CA LYS A 71 5.86 5.55 11.99
C LYS A 71 4.34 5.73 12.05
N ASP A 72 3.84 6.76 12.75
CA ASP A 72 2.39 7.04 12.79
C ASP A 72 1.85 7.40 11.41
N LEU A 73 2.62 8.18 10.65
CA LEU A 73 2.22 8.52 9.29
C LEU A 73 2.19 7.31 8.35
N LEU A 74 2.98 6.25 8.60
CA LEU A 74 2.83 4.98 7.85
C LEU A 74 1.48 4.31 8.14
N TYR A 75 0.97 4.36 9.39
CA TYR A 75 -0.39 3.90 9.68
C TYR A 75 -1.44 4.77 8.97
N GLY A 76 -1.31 6.09 9.02
CA GLY A 76 -2.17 7.02 8.29
C GLY A 76 -2.13 6.83 6.77
N LEU A 77 -0.98 6.44 6.21
CA LEU A 77 -0.77 6.11 4.80
C LEU A 77 -1.50 4.82 4.41
N MET A 78 -1.30 3.76 5.19
CA MET A 78 -1.69 2.40 4.78
C MET A 78 -3.13 2.05 5.16
N LEU A 79 -3.59 2.36 6.38
CA LEU A 79 -4.88 1.92 6.87
C LEU A 79 -6.05 2.65 6.17
N PRO A 80 -6.23 3.99 6.36
CA PRO A 80 -7.29 4.73 5.69
C PRO A 80 -6.89 5.11 4.25
N SER A 81 -5.70 4.73 3.81
CA SER A 81 -5.18 5.12 2.47
C SER A 81 -4.93 6.63 2.32
N GLY A 82 -4.45 7.32 3.36
CA GLY A 82 -4.30 8.77 3.41
C GLY A 82 -3.34 9.35 2.37
N ALA A 83 -3.87 10.18 1.46
CA ALA A 83 -3.06 10.90 0.48
C ALA A 83 -2.32 12.09 1.11
N ASP A 84 -2.85 12.68 2.17
CA ASP A 84 -2.21 13.67 3.02
C ASP A 84 -0.94 13.11 3.70
N ALA A 85 -1.02 11.92 4.28
CA ALA A 85 0.12 11.22 4.85
C ALA A 85 1.17 10.87 3.77
N ALA A 86 0.73 10.40 2.58
CA ALA A 86 1.62 10.11 1.46
C ALA A 86 2.43 11.34 1.04
N ASN A 87 1.78 12.52 0.99
CA ASN A 87 2.43 13.76 0.60
C ASN A 87 3.41 14.27 1.66
N ALA A 88 3.04 14.19 2.95
CA ALA A 88 3.92 14.56 4.05
C ALA A 88 5.20 13.71 4.07
N LEU A 89 5.07 12.40 3.94
CA LEU A 89 6.19 11.47 3.86
C LEU A 89 7.06 11.72 2.62
N ALA A 90 6.44 11.90 1.45
CA ALA A 90 7.18 12.18 0.22
C ALA A 90 7.95 13.50 0.28
N ARG A 91 7.38 14.53 0.89
CA ARG A 91 8.05 15.81 1.09
C ARG A 91 9.26 15.67 2.03
N GLN A 92 9.11 14.91 3.11
CA GLN A 92 10.17 14.70 4.10
C GLN A 92 11.34 13.89 3.54
N TYR A 93 11.04 12.77 2.89
CA TYR A 93 12.06 11.81 2.45
C TYR A 93 12.48 11.96 0.99
N GLY A 94 11.87 12.93 0.26
CA GLY A 94 12.14 13.20 -1.13
C GLY A 94 13.26 14.17 -1.51
N PRO A 95 13.71 15.15 -0.82
CA PRO A 95 13.06 16.39 -0.48
C PRO A 95 12.12 16.92 -1.59
N GLY A 96 10.84 16.77 -1.35
CA GLY A 96 9.80 17.11 -2.32
C GLY A 96 9.34 15.92 -3.16
N LYS A 97 8.16 16.08 -3.78
CA LYS A 97 7.47 14.98 -4.50
C LYS A 97 8.27 14.45 -5.68
N THR A 98 8.87 15.31 -6.47
CA THR A 98 9.62 14.90 -7.68
C THR A 98 10.81 14.03 -7.34
N ALA A 99 11.60 14.41 -6.34
CA ALA A 99 12.74 13.63 -5.90
C ALA A 99 12.29 12.32 -5.22
N PHE A 100 11.17 12.33 -4.49
CA PHE A 100 10.61 11.11 -3.92
C PHE A 100 10.13 10.13 -4.99
N VAL A 101 9.44 10.61 -6.02
CA VAL A 101 9.04 9.78 -7.17
C VAL A 101 10.26 9.20 -7.90
N ALA A 102 11.34 9.96 -8.00
CA ALA A 102 12.60 9.44 -8.53
C ALA A 102 13.15 8.31 -7.64
N LYS A 103 13.08 8.41 -6.30
CA LYS A 103 13.43 7.30 -5.37
C LYS A 103 12.54 6.09 -5.60
N MET A 104 11.20 6.27 -5.71
CA MET A 104 10.26 5.18 -5.98
C MET A 104 10.63 4.43 -7.28
N ASN A 105 10.92 5.15 -8.36
CA ASN A 105 11.29 4.55 -9.64
C ASN A 105 12.70 3.91 -9.61
N ARG A 106 13.64 4.42 -8.81
CA ARG A 106 14.92 3.73 -8.57
C ARG A 106 14.70 2.42 -7.81
N ALA A 107 13.89 2.45 -6.74
CA ALA A 107 13.52 1.24 -6.00
C ALA A 107 12.82 0.21 -6.90
N ALA A 108 11.90 0.64 -7.78
CA ALA A 108 11.26 -0.24 -8.74
C ALA A 108 12.30 -0.96 -9.63
N ARG A 109 13.27 -0.23 -10.18
CA ARG A 109 14.34 -0.82 -10.98
C ARG A 109 15.22 -1.79 -10.17
N SER A 110 15.62 -1.42 -8.95
CA SER A 110 16.45 -2.30 -8.10
C SER A 110 15.74 -3.58 -7.67
N LEU A 111 14.40 -3.55 -7.60
CA LEU A 111 13.56 -4.72 -7.32
C LEU A 111 13.21 -5.53 -8.56
N GLY A 112 13.65 -5.12 -9.75
CA GLY A 112 13.31 -5.78 -11.01
C GLY A 112 11.82 -5.66 -11.39
N LEU A 113 11.17 -4.54 -11.02
CA LEU A 113 9.80 -4.23 -11.43
C LEU A 113 9.82 -3.56 -12.80
N ALA A 114 10.08 -4.36 -13.84
CA ALA A 114 10.40 -3.87 -15.19
C ALA A 114 9.21 -3.15 -15.86
N ASP A 115 8.00 -3.51 -15.49
CA ASP A 115 6.76 -2.98 -16.06
C ASP A 115 6.02 -2.04 -15.08
N THR A 116 6.79 -1.31 -14.27
CA THR A 116 6.25 -0.38 -13.27
C THR A 116 6.83 1.02 -13.44
N ARG A 117 5.96 2.02 -13.45
CA ARG A 117 6.31 3.44 -13.43
C ARG A 117 5.45 4.20 -12.45
N TYR A 118 6.08 4.88 -11.51
CA TYR A 118 5.42 5.78 -10.56
C TYR A 118 5.50 7.22 -11.01
N THR A 119 4.41 7.99 -10.82
CA THR A 119 4.32 9.43 -11.15
C THR A 119 3.97 10.27 -9.93
N ASN A 120 3.49 9.63 -8.85
CA ASN A 120 3.16 10.29 -7.58
C ASN A 120 3.25 9.27 -6.42
N PRO A 121 3.23 9.73 -5.14
CA PRO A 121 3.36 8.85 -3.97
C PRO A 121 2.04 8.23 -3.50
N ASP A 122 0.90 8.57 -4.06
CA ASP A 122 -0.42 8.22 -3.53
C ASP A 122 -1.31 7.41 -4.48
N GLY A 123 -0.98 7.37 -5.77
CA GLY A 123 -1.72 6.62 -6.79
C GLY A 123 -2.93 7.35 -7.35
N LEU A 124 -3.06 8.65 -7.10
CA LEU A 124 -4.08 9.47 -7.75
C LEU A 124 -3.78 9.59 -9.26
N PRO A 125 -4.81 9.73 -10.12
CA PRO A 125 -4.61 9.99 -11.53
C PRO A 125 -3.88 11.33 -11.70
N THR A 126 -2.82 11.34 -12.50
CA THR A 126 -2.18 12.58 -12.91
C THR A 126 -2.64 12.96 -14.32
N PRO A 127 -2.79 14.26 -14.64
CA PRO A 127 -3.30 14.70 -15.96
C PRO A 127 -2.46 14.23 -17.14
N ALA A 128 -1.16 14.03 -16.93
CA ALA A 128 -0.21 13.66 -17.98
C ALA A 128 0.32 12.25 -17.75
N ALA A 129 -0.12 11.26 -18.49
CA ALA A 129 0.42 9.90 -18.51
C ALA A 129 0.62 9.31 -17.11
N GLY A 130 -0.44 8.82 -16.49
CA GLY A 130 -0.44 8.23 -15.15
C GLY A 130 0.57 7.09 -14.97
N GLY A 131 0.87 6.80 -13.72
CA GLY A 131 1.66 5.62 -13.35
C GLY A 131 0.95 4.33 -13.74
N TYR A 132 1.72 3.28 -13.92
CA TYR A 132 1.22 1.94 -14.20
C TYR A 132 2.06 0.89 -13.50
N SER A 133 1.50 -0.29 -13.36
CA SER A 133 2.21 -1.50 -12.94
C SER A 133 1.54 -2.75 -13.50
N THR A 134 2.06 -3.90 -13.16
CA THR A 134 1.51 -5.21 -13.51
C THR A 134 1.23 -6.04 -12.27
N ALA A 135 0.45 -7.09 -12.40
CA ALA A 135 0.21 -8.01 -11.28
C ALA A 135 1.51 -8.68 -10.81
N VAL A 136 2.39 -9.04 -11.72
CA VAL A 136 3.71 -9.62 -11.40
C VAL A 136 4.52 -8.66 -10.53
N ASP A 137 4.63 -7.41 -10.95
CA ASP A 137 5.45 -6.40 -10.24
C ASP A 137 4.86 -6.05 -8.87
N GLN A 138 3.53 -5.96 -8.76
CA GLN A 138 2.88 -5.69 -7.48
C GLN A 138 3.07 -6.83 -6.47
N VAL A 139 3.03 -8.08 -6.93
CA VAL A 139 3.31 -9.25 -6.08
C VAL A 139 4.77 -9.24 -5.62
N LYS A 140 5.73 -9.01 -6.53
CA LYS A 140 7.16 -8.88 -6.19
C LYS A 140 7.40 -7.78 -5.16
N LEU A 141 6.81 -6.60 -5.37
CA LEU A 141 6.91 -5.49 -4.42
C LEU A 141 6.37 -5.88 -3.04
N ALA A 142 5.18 -6.51 -3.00
CA ALA A 142 4.57 -6.93 -1.74
C ALA A 142 5.40 -7.97 -1.00
N GLN A 143 5.95 -8.97 -1.69
CA GLN A 143 6.85 -9.96 -1.09
C GLN A 143 8.06 -9.29 -0.43
N ARG A 144 8.65 -8.29 -1.09
CA ARG A 144 9.79 -7.53 -0.56
C ARG A 144 9.39 -6.64 0.61
N ALA A 145 8.27 -5.93 0.52
CA ALA A 145 7.78 -5.10 1.61
C ALA A 145 7.40 -5.93 2.85
N LEU A 146 6.77 -7.09 2.65
CA LEU A 146 6.41 -8.03 3.73
C LEU A 146 7.62 -8.72 4.38
N ALA A 147 8.83 -8.62 3.85
CA ALA A 147 10.04 -9.03 4.55
C ALA A 147 10.36 -8.12 5.74
N ASP A 148 9.95 -6.85 5.69
CA ASP A 148 10.10 -5.91 6.80
C ASP A 148 9.04 -6.15 7.88
N PRO A 149 9.43 -6.39 9.17
CA PRO A 149 8.49 -6.67 10.25
C PRO A 149 7.60 -5.46 10.59
N ILE A 150 8.09 -4.24 10.41
CA ILE A 150 7.30 -3.02 10.67
C ILE A 150 6.22 -2.89 9.59
N PHE A 151 6.57 -3.14 8.32
CA PHE A 151 5.58 -3.14 7.25
C PHE A 151 4.48 -4.17 7.52
N ARG A 152 4.84 -5.42 7.89
CA ARG A 152 3.85 -6.46 8.26
C ARG A 152 2.93 -6.00 9.37
N THR A 153 3.50 -5.45 10.45
CA THR A 153 2.71 -4.92 11.56
C THR A 153 1.73 -3.84 11.11
N VAL A 154 2.19 -2.86 10.32
CA VAL A 154 1.34 -1.77 9.85
C VAL A 154 0.20 -2.29 8.98
N VAL A 155 0.47 -3.11 7.97
CA VAL A 155 -0.57 -3.55 7.02
C VAL A 155 -1.53 -4.57 7.61
N GLY A 156 -1.10 -5.33 8.62
CA GLY A 156 -1.93 -6.28 9.37
C GLY A 156 -2.77 -5.65 10.47
N THR A 157 -2.53 -4.37 10.80
CA THR A 157 -3.29 -3.67 11.84
C THR A 157 -4.68 -3.27 11.34
N GLN A 158 -5.73 -3.68 12.04
CA GLN A 158 -7.11 -3.30 11.73
C GLN A 158 -7.43 -1.86 12.17
N VAL A 159 -6.98 -1.46 13.35
CA VAL A 159 -7.22 -0.13 13.92
C VAL A 159 -5.96 0.36 14.64
N HIS A 160 -5.48 1.52 14.26
CA HIS A 160 -4.40 2.23 14.97
C HIS A 160 -4.93 3.51 15.60
N LYS A 161 -4.54 3.78 16.84
CA LYS A 161 -4.95 4.96 17.61
C LYS A 161 -3.72 5.70 18.11
N THR A 162 -3.71 7.02 17.93
CA THR A 162 -2.78 7.93 18.60
C THR A 162 -3.54 8.80 19.60
N ALA A 163 -3.05 8.92 20.81
CA ALA A 163 -3.61 9.82 21.81
C ALA A 163 -3.36 11.28 21.41
N LYS A 164 -4.19 12.20 21.91
CA LYS A 164 -3.92 13.63 21.78
C LYS A 164 -2.66 14.01 22.56
N THR A 165 -1.82 14.84 21.97
CA THR A 165 -0.62 15.42 22.58
C THR A 165 -0.64 16.93 22.44
N ALA A 166 0.41 17.60 22.91
CA ALA A 166 0.57 19.05 22.71
C ALA A 166 0.79 19.44 21.23
N VAL A 167 1.19 18.47 20.38
CA VAL A 167 1.62 18.76 19.00
C VAL A 167 0.73 18.11 17.93
N HIS A 168 -0.20 17.22 18.29
CA HIS A 168 -1.22 16.67 17.41
C HIS A 168 -2.46 16.26 18.20
N ARG A 169 -3.60 16.21 17.54
CA ARG A 169 -4.85 15.69 18.11
C ARG A 169 -4.84 14.16 18.11
N ALA A 170 -5.84 13.56 18.75
CA ALA A 170 -6.07 12.12 18.66
C ALA A 170 -6.47 11.72 17.25
N HIS A 171 -5.94 10.60 16.77
CA HIS A 171 -6.33 9.99 15.50
C HIS A 171 -6.77 8.54 15.75
N THR A 172 -7.73 8.09 14.94
CA THR A 172 -8.12 6.68 14.87
C THR A 172 -8.21 6.30 13.40
N TRP A 173 -7.27 5.49 12.95
CA TRP A 173 -7.22 5.01 11.57
C TRP A 173 -7.67 3.56 11.51
N ARG A 174 -8.66 3.31 10.66
CA ARG A 174 -9.18 1.97 10.39
C ARG A 174 -8.67 1.49 9.05
N ASN A 175 -8.27 0.22 9.00
CA ASN A 175 -7.82 -0.39 7.76
C ASN A 175 -9.00 -0.59 6.81
N SER A 176 -8.87 -0.09 5.59
CA SER A 176 -9.86 -0.27 4.52
C SER A 176 -9.89 -1.69 3.94
N ASN A 177 -8.91 -2.53 4.31
CA ASN A 177 -8.86 -3.92 3.89
C ASN A 177 -9.76 -4.80 4.77
N LYS A 178 -11.00 -5.01 4.34
CA LYS A 178 -11.98 -5.83 5.05
C LYS A 178 -11.60 -7.31 5.14
N LEU A 179 -10.61 -7.76 4.37
CA LEU A 179 -10.14 -9.15 4.42
C LEU A 179 -9.52 -9.49 5.78
N LEU A 180 -8.87 -8.52 6.45
CA LEU A 180 -8.25 -8.69 7.78
C LEU A 180 -9.23 -9.12 8.88
N GLY A 181 -10.52 -8.83 8.75
CA GLY A 181 -11.54 -9.24 9.72
C GLY A 181 -12.18 -10.60 9.42
N ARG A 182 -11.79 -11.27 8.32
CA ARG A 182 -12.42 -12.52 7.87
C ARG A 182 -11.67 -13.78 8.31
N SER A 183 -10.35 -13.69 8.47
CA SER A 183 -9.50 -14.80 8.91
C SER A 183 -8.26 -14.24 9.62
N GLU A 184 -7.80 -14.92 10.68
CA GLU A 184 -6.59 -14.58 11.43
C GLU A 184 -5.31 -14.77 10.59
N ASP A 185 -5.36 -15.65 9.59
CA ASP A 185 -4.24 -15.95 8.72
C ASP A 185 -3.99 -14.88 7.64
N VAL A 186 -4.85 -13.86 7.56
CA VAL A 186 -4.68 -12.75 6.61
C VAL A 186 -3.68 -11.73 7.14
N LEU A 187 -2.64 -11.46 6.34
CA LEU A 187 -1.56 -10.54 6.68
C LEU A 187 -1.77 -9.09 6.18
N GLY A 188 -2.73 -8.85 5.33
CA GLY A 188 -2.97 -7.53 4.72
C GLY A 188 -3.23 -7.68 3.22
N VAL A 189 -2.90 -6.72 2.34
CA VAL A 189 -1.88 -5.65 2.39
C VAL A 189 -2.50 -4.27 2.12
N LYS A 190 -3.12 -4.06 0.92
CA LYS A 190 -3.59 -2.73 0.51
C LYS A 190 -4.75 -2.78 -0.46
N THR A 191 -5.76 -1.95 -0.24
CA THR A 191 -6.84 -1.65 -1.18
C THR A 191 -6.50 -0.48 -2.08
N GLY A 192 -7.12 -0.41 -3.25
CA GLY A 192 -7.02 0.75 -4.15
C GLY A 192 -8.29 0.92 -4.96
N TYR A 193 -8.62 2.17 -5.29
CA TYR A 193 -9.68 2.51 -6.23
C TYR A 193 -9.41 3.86 -6.88
N THR A 194 -9.58 3.91 -8.18
CA THR A 194 -9.86 5.11 -8.99
C THR A 194 -10.74 4.67 -10.15
N ASN A 195 -11.43 5.61 -10.80
CA ASN A 195 -12.25 5.25 -11.98
C ASN A 195 -11.43 4.54 -13.06
N ALA A 196 -10.18 4.93 -13.28
CA ALA A 196 -9.31 4.33 -14.29
C ALA A 196 -8.77 2.95 -13.86
N ALA A 197 -8.48 2.75 -12.58
CA ALA A 197 -7.92 1.48 -12.07
C ALA A 197 -8.99 0.43 -11.75
N GLY A 198 -10.24 0.86 -11.51
CA GLY A 198 -11.24 -0.01 -10.88
C GLY A 198 -10.86 -0.36 -9.45
N TYR A 199 -11.53 -1.32 -8.88
CA TYR A 199 -11.21 -1.81 -7.53
C TYR A 199 -10.01 -2.76 -7.55
N CYS A 200 -8.98 -2.42 -6.78
CA CYS A 200 -7.75 -3.20 -6.65
C CYS A 200 -7.58 -3.71 -5.22
N LEU A 201 -6.98 -4.88 -5.08
CA LEU A 201 -6.61 -5.45 -3.79
C LEU A 201 -5.29 -6.21 -3.91
N LEU A 202 -4.28 -5.75 -3.20
CA LEU A 202 -3.06 -6.49 -2.95
C LEU A 202 -3.25 -7.20 -1.61
N PHE A 203 -3.15 -8.52 -1.58
CA PHE A 203 -3.45 -9.33 -0.41
C PHE A 203 -2.35 -10.34 -0.11
N ALA A 204 -2.25 -10.73 1.15
CA ALA A 204 -1.36 -11.79 1.60
C ALA A 204 -2.01 -12.56 2.76
N GLY A 205 -1.66 -13.82 2.87
CA GLY A 205 -2.09 -14.70 3.96
C GLY A 205 -1.11 -15.85 4.15
N GLU A 206 -1.19 -16.51 5.29
CA GLU A 206 -0.48 -17.77 5.55
C GLU A 206 -1.42 -18.95 5.19
N ARG A 207 -0.91 -19.92 4.43
CA ARG A 207 -1.64 -21.13 4.06
C ARG A 207 -0.69 -22.33 4.07
N ALA A 208 -1.03 -23.37 4.82
CA ALA A 208 -0.22 -24.59 4.95
C ALA A 208 1.27 -24.28 5.22
N GLY A 209 1.55 -23.36 6.14
CA GLY A 209 2.91 -22.97 6.55
C GLY A 209 3.65 -22.09 5.52
N ARG A 210 3.02 -21.64 4.44
CA ARG A 210 3.62 -20.76 3.44
C ARG A 210 2.90 -19.44 3.34
N ARG A 211 3.65 -18.36 3.18
CA ARG A 211 3.07 -17.06 2.85
C ARG A 211 2.69 -17.03 1.38
N VAL A 212 1.43 -16.72 1.14
CA VAL A 212 0.87 -16.53 -0.20
C VAL A 212 0.61 -15.04 -0.41
N VAL A 213 1.05 -14.51 -1.56
CA VAL A 213 0.82 -13.10 -1.96
C VAL A 213 0.12 -13.06 -3.29
N GLY A 214 -0.95 -12.28 -3.39
CA GLY A 214 -1.70 -12.11 -4.61
C GLY A 214 -2.19 -10.69 -4.82
N VAL A 215 -2.58 -10.38 -6.06
CA VAL A 215 -3.17 -9.09 -6.40
C VAL A 215 -4.33 -9.28 -7.36
N LEU A 216 -5.40 -8.52 -7.11
CA LEU A 216 -6.54 -8.33 -8.00
C LEU A 216 -6.49 -6.89 -8.52
N LEU A 217 -6.51 -6.73 -9.83
CA LEU A 217 -6.52 -5.45 -10.52
C LEU A 217 -7.79 -5.34 -11.35
N HIS A 218 -8.49 -4.19 -11.24
CA HIS A 218 -9.72 -3.92 -11.98
C HIS A 218 -10.84 -4.94 -11.68
N ASP A 219 -11.08 -5.24 -10.40
CA ASP A 219 -12.17 -6.11 -9.95
C ASP A 219 -13.42 -5.30 -9.51
N GLY A 220 -14.43 -5.95 -8.94
CA GLY A 220 -15.59 -5.33 -8.29
C GLY A 220 -15.32 -5.01 -6.82
N ASP A 221 -16.07 -4.07 -6.24
CA ASP A 221 -15.83 -3.57 -4.88
C ASP A 221 -15.79 -4.70 -3.82
N GLU A 222 -16.93 -5.18 -3.39
CA GLU A 222 -16.97 -6.25 -2.37
C GLU A 222 -16.46 -7.59 -2.93
N ARG A 223 -16.62 -7.83 -4.23
CA ARG A 223 -16.19 -9.07 -4.89
C ARG A 223 -14.69 -9.32 -4.74
N ARG A 224 -13.84 -8.28 -4.77
CA ARG A 224 -12.38 -8.45 -4.61
C ARG A 224 -11.99 -9.17 -3.31
N PHE A 225 -12.73 -8.96 -2.21
CA PHE A 225 -12.45 -9.63 -0.93
C PHE A 225 -12.82 -11.11 -0.98
N ALA A 226 -14.01 -11.44 -1.48
CA ALA A 226 -14.43 -12.82 -1.64
C ALA A 226 -13.55 -13.58 -2.67
N THR A 227 -13.09 -12.89 -3.72
CA THR A 227 -12.17 -13.48 -4.70
C THR A 227 -10.80 -13.75 -4.09
N ALA A 228 -10.26 -12.81 -3.30
CA ALA A 228 -8.97 -12.99 -2.62
C ALA A 228 -9.01 -14.15 -1.62
N GLU A 229 -10.08 -14.28 -0.85
CA GLU A 229 -10.30 -15.36 0.09
C GLU A 229 -10.27 -16.72 -0.61
N ARG A 230 -11.10 -16.90 -1.65
CA ARG A 230 -11.11 -18.13 -2.46
C ARG A 230 -9.75 -18.45 -3.11
N LEU A 231 -9.00 -17.43 -3.54
CA LEU A 231 -7.66 -17.64 -4.08
C LEU A 231 -6.66 -18.07 -3.01
N LEU A 232 -6.75 -17.53 -1.80
CA LEU A 232 -5.92 -17.98 -0.67
C LEU A 232 -6.22 -19.43 -0.31
N ASP A 233 -7.50 -19.82 -0.24
CA ASP A 233 -7.91 -21.17 0.07
C ASP A 233 -7.46 -22.15 -1.02
N TYR A 234 -7.66 -21.81 -2.29
CA TYR A 234 -7.15 -22.58 -3.42
C TYR A 234 -5.62 -22.80 -3.34
N ALA A 235 -4.84 -21.75 -2.97
CA ALA A 235 -3.40 -21.93 -2.81
C ALA A 235 -3.09 -22.87 -1.62
N GLY A 236 -3.83 -22.79 -0.54
CA GLY A 236 -3.70 -23.69 0.61
C GLY A 236 -3.90 -25.15 0.23
N GLU A 237 -4.94 -25.45 -0.53
CA GLU A 237 -5.22 -26.79 -1.06
C GLU A 237 -4.08 -27.31 -1.95
N GLN A 238 -3.58 -26.47 -2.88
CA GLN A 238 -2.45 -26.84 -3.75
C GLN A 238 -1.16 -27.10 -2.96
N ILE A 239 -0.90 -26.33 -1.89
CA ILE A 239 0.29 -26.48 -1.05
C ILE A 239 0.19 -27.76 -0.19
N ALA A 240 -0.99 -28.06 0.34
CA ALA A 240 -1.21 -29.22 1.19
C ALA A 240 -1.26 -30.55 0.42
N GLY A 241 -1.64 -30.52 -0.86
CA GLY A 241 -1.77 -31.69 -1.73
C GLY A 241 -0.52 -32.04 -2.54
N GLY A 242 0.51 -31.20 -2.54
CA GLY A 242 1.79 -31.41 -3.23
C GLY A 242 2.94 -31.59 -2.25
#